data_513a72c4b3f8f7a6bb9cc91a4603b297
#
_entry.id   513a72c4b3f8f7a6bb9cc91a4603b297
#
_cell.length_a   1.000
_cell.length_b   1.000
_cell.length_c   1.000
_cell.angle_alpha   90.00
_cell.angle_beta   90.00
_cell.angle_gamma   90.00
#
_symmetry.space_group_name_H-M   'P 1'
#
loop_
_entity.id
_entity.type
_entity.pdbx_description
1 polymer ?
#
loop_
_entity_poly.entity_id
_entity_poly.type
_entity_poly.pdbx_seq_one_letter_code
_entity_poly.pdbx_strand_id
1 'polypeptide(L)'
;MSARLGQHDLDFLQKFGFFKDTVTLDNGVLCCADDIEINADLADDDAAKQIARHCLGNTLKGGVVLHAGFFLGPQAMYQQLKSMPEAEAKKICMTDIAYVNQLYGCEEIARLQRVKARFINTTVMVSLLGAACSDGLEDGRKISGVGGQYNFVAMAHALDDGRSVLMCRSTRTKGEQVSSNIVWNYGHITIPAHLRDIVITEYGMAMLRGQREKDVIARLLNITDSRFQEELLQQAKQAGKIAQDYEIPQRFRNNTPERLNQIVARLQPEGLFPKFPFGTDFTPEEQVLADVLQRLKVKMGSRRTLFKTLAGAVGTASSLTEAAAPYLARMGLDNPRDLKETAIQKLIISELKASGYV
;
A
#
# COMPACT_ATOMS: atom_id res chain seq x y z
N MET A 1 -34.29 -4.53 14.75
CA MET A 1 -34.47 -5.62 15.75
C MET A 1 -34.76 -4.99 17.08
N SER A 2 -35.78 -5.44 17.80
CA SER A 2 -36.08 -4.99 19.18
C SER A 2 -35.18 -5.78 20.17
N ALA A 3 -35.03 -5.27 21.40
CA ALA A 3 -34.31 -6.03 22.43
C ALA A 3 -35.01 -7.38 22.71
N ARG A 4 -36.34 -7.40 22.61
CA ARG A 4 -37.16 -8.62 22.73
C ARG A 4 -37.41 -9.21 21.35
N LEU A 5 -36.85 -10.39 21.09
CA LEU A 5 -36.94 -11.06 19.80
C LEU A 5 -38.35 -11.58 19.53
N GLY A 6 -38.88 -11.27 18.35
CA GLY A 6 -40.13 -11.80 17.83
C GLY A 6 -39.91 -12.84 16.73
N GLN A 7 -41.00 -13.44 16.20
CA GLN A 7 -40.91 -14.44 15.15
C GLN A 7 -40.20 -13.90 13.89
N HIS A 8 -40.48 -12.66 13.50
CA HIS A 8 -39.83 -12.03 12.36
C HIS A 8 -38.28 -11.88 12.57
N ASP A 9 -37.84 -11.59 13.80
CA ASP A 9 -36.44 -11.51 14.14
C ASP A 9 -35.80 -12.91 14.07
N LEU A 10 -36.47 -13.94 14.58
CA LEU A 10 -36.00 -15.33 14.49
C LEU A 10 -35.86 -15.78 13.04
N ASP A 11 -36.88 -15.55 12.20
CA ASP A 11 -36.85 -15.91 10.78
C ASP A 11 -35.69 -15.23 10.06
N PHE A 12 -35.43 -13.94 10.37
CA PHE A 12 -34.30 -13.20 9.84
C PHE A 12 -32.97 -13.80 10.30
N LEU A 13 -32.78 -14.07 11.59
CA LEU A 13 -31.58 -14.62 12.16
C LEU A 13 -31.27 -16.02 11.61
N GLN A 14 -32.28 -16.86 11.40
CA GLN A 14 -32.14 -18.19 10.79
C GLN A 14 -31.85 -18.11 9.29
N LYS A 15 -32.54 -17.21 8.57
CA LYS A 15 -32.31 -16.99 7.13
C LYS A 15 -30.86 -16.70 6.80
N PHE A 16 -30.16 -15.95 7.65
CA PHE A 16 -28.77 -15.57 7.47
C PHE A 16 -27.77 -16.43 8.27
N GLY A 17 -28.26 -17.45 8.99
CA GLY A 17 -27.42 -18.40 9.74
C GLY A 17 -26.84 -17.83 11.04
N PHE A 18 -27.34 -16.69 11.53
CA PHE A 18 -27.01 -16.19 12.86
C PHE A 18 -27.49 -17.14 13.95
N PHE A 19 -28.72 -17.67 13.77
CA PHE A 19 -29.24 -18.70 14.64
C PHE A 19 -29.28 -20.04 13.92
N LYS A 20 -29.24 -21.12 14.70
CA LYS A 20 -29.46 -22.48 14.22
C LYS A 20 -30.90 -22.61 13.71
N ASP A 21 -31.08 -23.37 12.64
CA ASP A 21 -32.43 -23.64 12.09
C ASP A 21 -33.33 -24.44 13.06
N THR A 22 -32.74 -25.07 14.06
CA THR A 22 -33.45 -25.84 15.09
C THR A 22 -34.02 -25.02 16.22
N VAL A 23 -33.71 -23.71 16.30
CA VAL A 23 -34.27 -22.82 17.33
C VAL A 23 -35.69 -22.44 16.95
N THR A 24 -36.60 -22.56 17.87
CA THR A 24 -37.98 -22.11 17.71
C THR A 24 -38.35 -21.05 18.74
N LEU A 25 -39.39 -20.29 18.51
CA LEU A 25 -39.88 -19.27 19.45
C LEU A 25 -41.33 -19.60 19.82
N ASP A 26 -41.59 -19.78 21.12
CA ASP A 26 -42.92 -19.93 21.65
C ASP A 26 -43.16 -18.96 22.82
N ASN A 27 -44.19 -18.13 22.73
CA ASN A 27 -44.60 -17.19 23.76
C ASN A 27 -43.49 -16.31 24.36
N GLY A 28 -42.51 -15.92 23.55
CA GLY A 28 -41.35 -15.10 23.97
C GLY A 28 -40.20 -15.91 24.64
N VAL A 29 -40.22 -17.22 24.47
CA VAL A 29 -39.20 -18.15 24.90
C VAL A 29 -38.59 -18.82 23.68
N LEU A 30 -37.24 -18.78 23.56
CA LEU A 30 -36.47 -19.51 22.55
C LEU A 30 -36.29 -20.95 23.02
N CYS A 31 -36.74 -21.90 22.25
CA CYS A 31 -36.54 -23.32 22.51
C CYS A 31 -35.37 -23.82 21.65
N CYS A 32 -34.36 -24.35 22.27
CA CYS A 32 -33.13 -24.86 21.63
C CYS A 32 -33.10 -26.39 21.70
N ALA A 33 -32.08 -27.03 21.11
CA ALA A 33 -31.83 -28.44 21.31
C ALA A 33 -31.60 -28.76 22.80
N ASP A 34 -31.78 -30.01 23.18
CA ASP A 34 -31.61 -30.50 24.56
C ASP A 34 -32.61 -29.88 25.58
N ASP A 35 -33.83 -29.52 25.10
CA ASP A 35 -34.92 -28.95 25.90
C ASP A 35 -34.56 -27.67 26.67
N ILE A 36 -33.59 -26.90 26.12
CA ILE A 36 -33.15 -25.63 26.73
C ILE A 36 -34.12 -24.52 26.32
N GLU A 37 -34.75 -23.90 27.29
CA GLU A 37 -35.64 -22.74 27.15
C GLU A 37 -34.93 -21.45 27.62
N ILE A 38 -34.95 -20.41 26.80
CA ILE A 38 -34.27 -19.15 27.07
C ILE A 38 -35.22 -17.99 26.82
N ASN A 39 -35.33 -17.04 27.74
CA ASN A 39 -36.07 -15.82 27.50
C ASN A 39 -35.53 -15.08 26.26
N ALA A 40 -36.44 -14.71 25.33
CA ALA A 40 -36.05 -14.04 24.08
C ALA A 40 -35.74 -12.54 24.26
N ASP A 41 -35.34 -12.09 25.43
CA ASP A 41 -35.00 -10.70 25.72
C ASP A 41 -33.50 -10.48 25.81
N LEU A 42 -32.94 -9.80 24.79
CA LEU A 42 -31.53 -9.45 24.72
C LEU A 42 -31.11 -8.33 25.68
N ALA A 43 -32.06 -7.63 26.33
CA ALA A 43 -31.78 -6.66 27.37
C ALA A 43 -31.50 -7.34 28.73
N ASP A 44 -31.83 -8.62 28.89
CA ASP A 44 -31.45 -9.46 30.01
C ASP A 44 -30.07 -10.06 29.71
N ASP A 45 -29.04 -9.65 30.47
CA ASP A 45 -27.66 -10.09 30.32
C ASP A 45 -27.47 -11.61 30.40
N ASP A 46 -28.23 -12.30 31.24
CA ASP A 46 -28.12 -13.74 31.40
C ASP A 46 -28.82 -14.48 30.26
N ALA A 47 -29.98 -13.98 29.81
CA ALA A 47 -30.61 -14.48 28.59
C ALA A 47 -29.73 -14.27 27.37
N ALA A 48 -29.14 -13.09 27.20
CA ALA A 48 -28.23 -12.80 26.08
C ALA A 48 -27.01 -13.75 26.05
N LYS A 49 -26.43 -14.08 27.21
CA LYS A 49 -25.33 -15.06 27.31
C LYS A 49 -25.77 -16.47 26.92
N GLN A 50 -26.96 -16.88 27.35
CA GLN A 50 -27.52 -18.19 27.02
C GLN A 50 -27.85 -18.27 25.53
N ILE A 51 -28.48 -17.23 24.94
CA ILE A 51 -28.72 -17.12 23.52
C ILE A 51 -27.41 -17.25 22.72
N ALA A 52 -26.37 -16.53 23.13
CA ALA A 52 -25.07 -16.61 22.49
C ALA A 52 -24.47 -18.02 22.56
N ARG A 53 -24.70 -18.74 23.64
CA ARG A 53 -24.16 -20.09 23.84
C ARG A 53 -24.94 -21.17 23.08
N HIS A 54 -26.25 -21.09 23.03
CA HIS A 54 -27.11 -22.19 22.58
C HIS A 54 -27.79 -21.96 21.24
N CYS A 55 -28.12 -20.69 20.89
CA CYS A 55 -28.88 -20.36 19.68
C CYS A 55 -28.02 -20.05 18.46
N LEU A 56 -26.77 -19.58 18.64
CA LEU A 56 -25.95 -19.13 17.51
C LEU A 56 -25.59 -20.29 16.57
N GLY A 57 -25.70 -20.01 15.26
CA GLY A 57 -25.22 -20.88 14.20
C GLY A 57 -23.69 -20.86 14.09
N ASN A 58 -23.15 -21.88 13.42
CA ASN A 58 -21.70 -22.01 13.21
C ASN A 58 -21.20 -21.31 11.95
N THR A 59 -22.10 -21.00 11.01
CA THR A 59 -21.73 -20.45 9.69
C THR A 59 -22.82 -19.50 9.21
N LEU A 60 -22.44 -18.32 8.76
CA LEU A 60 -23.37 -17.38 8.12
C LEU A 60 -23.79 -17.90 6.74
N LYS A 61 -25.09 -17.84 6.44
CA LYS A 61 -25.67 -18.17 5.12
C LYS A 61 -25.63 -16.92 4.24
N GLY A 62 -25.12 -17.04 3.01
CA GLY A 62 -25.03 -15.93 2.06
C GLY A 62 -24.03 -14.83 2.48
N GLY A 63 -23.19 -15.11 3.46
CA GLY A 63 -22.09 -14.21 3.85
C GLY A 63 -21.03 -14.11 2.76
N VAL A 64 -20.36 -12.95 2.70
CA VAL A 64 -19.26 -12.71 1.77
C VAL A 64 -17.94 -12.60 2.52
N VAL A 65 -16.84 -13.01 1.88
CA VAL A 65 -15.51 -12.93 2.46
C VAL A 65 -14.81 -11.61 2.11
N LEU A 66 -15.30 -10.89 1.10
CA LEU A 66 -14.70 -9.67 0.59
C LEU A 66 -15.76 -8.73 0.03
N HIS A 67 -15.68 -7.45 0.41
CA HIS A 67 -16.34 -6.35 -0.29
C HIS A 67 -15.27 -5.57 -1.05
N ALA A 68 -15.46 -5.33 -2.34
CA ALA A 68 -14.52 -4.60 -3.18
C ALA A 68 -15.26 -3.65 -4.13
N GLY A 69 -14.67 -2.48 -4.38
CA GLY A 69 -15.15 -1.55 -5.41
C GLY A 69 -14.54 -1.85 -6.78
N PHE A 70 -13.31 -2.38 -6.79
CA PHE A 70 -12.58 -2.81 -7.99
C PHE A 70 -11.41 -3.72 -7.60
N PHE A 71 -10.80 -4.37 -8.59
CA PHE A 71 -9.56 -5.11 -8.43
C PHE A 71 -8.42 -4.48 -9.21
N LEU A 72 -7.24 -4.44 -8.60
CA LEU A 72 -6.00 -4.05 -9.26
C LEU A 72 -4.90 -5.00 -8.78
N GLY A 73 -4.28 -5.73 -9.71
CA GLY A 73 -3.26 -6.70 -9.37
C GLY A 73 -2.62 -7.34 -10.60
N PRO A 74 -1.76 -8.36 -10.39
CA PRO A 74 -1.07 -9.06 -11.46
C PRO A 74 -2.03 -9.88 -12.32
N GLN A 75 -1.57 -10.24 -13.51
CA GLN A 75 -2.37 -11.03 -14.47
C GLN A 75 -2.85 -12.37 -13.87
N ALA A 76 -2.02 -13.01 -13.06
CA ALA A 76 -2.36 -14.27 -12.38
C ALA A 76 -3.62 -14.11 -11.49
N MET A 77 -3.76 -12.98 -10.78
CA MET A 77 -4.96 -12.69 -9.98
C MET A 77 -6.22 -12.61 -10.86
N TYR A 78 -6.13 -11.91 -11.99
CA TYR A 78 -7.28 -11.81 -12.92
C TYR A 78 -7.65 -13.16 -13.52
N GLN A 79 -6.67 -14.02 -13.82
CA GLN A 79 -6.93 -15.36 -14.29
C GLN A 79 -7.63 -16.21 -13.23
N GLN A 80 -7.19 -16.13 -11.96
CA GLN A 80 -7.85 -16.81 -10.86
C GLN A 80 -9.30 -16.33 -10.66
N LEU A 81 -9.54 -15.01 -10.69
CA LEU A 81 -10.90 -14.47 -10.60
C LEU A 81 -11.78 -14.95 -11.76
N LYS A 82 -11.24 -14.98 -12.99
CA LYS A 82 -11.97 -15.44 -14.18
C LYS A 82 -12.30 -16.91 -14.14
N SER A 83 -11.42 -17.75 -13.62
CA SER A 83 -11.57 -19.21 -13.51
C SER A 83 -12.23 -19.68 -12.21
N MET A 84 -12.58 -18.72 -11.33
CA MET A 84 -13.16 -19.04 -10.01
C MET A 84 -14.52 -19.72 -10.16
N PRO A 85 -14.78 -20.84 -9.45
CA PRO A 85 -16.10 -21.45 -9.41
C PRO A 85 -17.17 -20.45 -8.95
N GLU A 86 -18.38 -20.53 -9.53
CA GLU A 86 -19.47 -19.60 -9.24
C GLU A 86 -19.80 -19.51 -7.73
N ALA A 87 -19.74 -20.64 -7.02
CA ALA A 87 -19.99 -20.69 -5.58
C ALA A 87 -18.95 -19.88 -4.77
N GLU A 88 -17.69 -19.84 -5.22
CA GLU A 88 -16.62 -19.04 -4.61
C GLU A 88 -16.73 -17.56 -5.05
N ALA A 89 -17.01 -17.32 -6.32
CA ALA A 89 -17.21 -15.97 -6.84
C ALA A 89 -18.34 -15.20 -6.12
N LYS A 90 -19.42 -15.90 -5.76
CA LYS A 90 -20.53 -15.34 -4.97
C LYS A 90 -20.13 -14.87 -3.56
N LYS A 91 -18.98 -15.33 -3.04
CA LYS A 91 -18.45 -14.87 -1.76
C LYS A 91 -17.70 -13.53 -1.87
N ILE A 92 -17.50 -13.03 -3.09
CA ILE A 92 -16.92 -11.72 -3.37
C ILE A 92 -18.06 -10.77 -3.75
N CYS A 93 -18.31 -9.77 -2.91
CA CYS A 93 -19.32 -8.75 -3.17
C CYS A 93 -18.67 -7.53 -3.81
N MET A 94 -18.92 -7.32 -5.10
CA MET A 94 -18.60 -6.06 -5.78
C MET A 94 -19.65 -5.03 -5.40
N THR A 95 -19.21 -3.91 -4.81
CA THR A 95 -20.12 -2.92 -4.22
C THR A 95 -19.64 -1.50 -4.52
N ASP A 96 -20.46 -0.52 -4.14
CA ASP A 96 -20.11 0.90 -4.25
C ASP A 96 -18.83 1.20 -3.46
N ILE A 97 -17.96 2.01 -4.06
CA ILE A 97 -16.70 2.41 -3.43
C ILE A 97 -16.93 3.21 -2.13
N ALA A 98 -18.06 3.92 -2.00
CA ALA A 98 -18.41 4.62 -0.78
C ALA A 98 -18.64 3.66 0.39
N TYR A 99 -19.21 2.48 0.14
CA TYR A 99 -19.33 1.43 1.16
C TYR A 99 -17.96 0.95 1.65
N VAL A 100 -16.97 0.90 0.76
CA VAL A 100 -15.61 0.44 1.09
C VAL A 100 -14.83 1.49 1.86
N ASN A 101 -14.86 2.75 1.42
CA ASN A 101 -13.96 3.80 1.90
C ASN A 101 -14.58 4.83 2.86
N GLN A 102 -15.88 4.68 3.22
CA GLN A 102 -16.57 5.58 4.15
C GLN A 102 -17.29 4.78 5.24
N LEU A 103 -17.77 5.49 6.28
CA LEU A 103 -18.63 4.93 7.32
C LEU A 103 -20.10 5.22 7.09
N TYR A 104 -20.44 6.24 6.29
CA TYR A 104 -21.80 6.76 6.14
C TYR A 104 -22.76 5.74 5.51
N GLY A 105 -23.99 5.76 5.97
CA GLY A 105 -25.07 4.91 5.47
C GLY A 105 -25.20 3.53 6.12
N CYS A 106 -24.07 2.94 6.56
CA CYS A 106 -24.02 1.66 7.28
C CYS A 106 -23.07 1.74 8.48
N GLU A 107 -23.07 2.86 9.19
CA GLU A 107 -22.01 3.26 10.12
C GLU A 107 -21.81 2.25 11.25
N GLU A 108 -22.87 1.78 11.88
CA GLU A 108 -22.79 0.82 12.98
C GLU A 108 -22.12 -0.50 12.52
N ILE A 109 -22.63 -1.08 11.42
CA ILE A 109 -22.06 -2.33 10.87
C ILE A 109 -20.61 -2.12 10.41
N ALA A 110 -20.34 -0.99 9.75
CA ALA A 110 -19.00 -0.67 9.29
C ALA A 110 -18.01 -0.52 10.46
N ARG A 111 -18.42 0.06 11.58
CA ARG A 111 -17.61 0.14 12.81
C ARG A 111 -17.32 -1.25 13.40
N LEU A 112 -18.33 -2.10 13.50
CA LEU A 112 -18.18 -3.47 14.00
C LEU A 112 -17.25 -4.31 13.13
N GLN A 113 -17.29 -4.14 11.82
CA GLN A 113 -16.43 -4.84 10.86
C GLN A 113 -14.98 -4.29 10.81
N ARG A 114 -14.77 -3.07 11.26
CA ARG A 114 -13.48 -2.35 11.16
C ARG A 114 -12.79 -2.15 12.52
N VAL A 115 -13.03 -3.05 13.45
CA VAL A 115 -12.32 -3.06 14.74
C VAL A 115 -10.81 -3.21 14.49
N LYS A 116 -10.02 -2.33 15.11
CA LYS A 116 -8.55 -2.27 14.93
C LYS A 116 -8.10 -2.13 13.48
N ALA A 117 -8.89 -1.49 12.61
CA ALA A 117 -8.55 -1.31 11.21
C ALA A 117 -7.27 -0.49 11.02
N ARG A 118 -6.49 -0.83 10.00
CA ARG A 118 -5.25 -0.15 9.58
C ARG A 118 -5.38 0.25 8.13
N PHE A 119 -5.37 1.56 7.87
CA PHE A 119 -5.53 2.14 6.54
C PHE A 119 -4.18 2.63 6.05
N ILE A 120 -3.61 1.97 5.04
CA ILE A 120 -2.27 2.24 4.53
C ILE A 120 -2.40 2.91 3.17
N ASN A 121 -1.86 4.12 3.04
CA ASN A 121 -1.88 4.90 1.81
C ASN A 121 -0.48 5.43 1.49
N THR A 122 -0.22 5.70 0.22
CA THR A 122 1.01 6.37 -0.23
C THR A 122 0.75 7.86 -0.41
N THR A 123 1.67 8.69 0.05
CA THR A 123 1.67 10.14 -0.18
C THR A 123 2.94 10.58 -0.90
N VAL A 124 2.90 11.71 -1.60
CA VAL A 124 4.05 12.24 -2.33
C VAL A 124 4.98 13.02 -1.39
N MET A 125 4.42 13.87 -0.53
CA MET A 125 5.17 14.71 0.39
C MET A 125 4.47 14.83 1.73
N VAL A 126 5.26 15.08 2.78
CA VAL A 126 4.79 15.39 4.14
C VAL A 126 5.48 16.64 4.63
N SER A 127 4.73 17.60 5.14
CA SER A 127 5.32 18.79 5.81
C SER A 127 5.74 18.46 7.24
N LEU A 128 6.77 19.12 7.76
CA LEU A 128 7.15 19.02 9.17
C LEU A 128 6.04 19.44 10.14
N LEU A 129 5.04 20.17 9.64
CA LEU A 129 3.84 20.56 10.41
C LEU A 129 2.78 19.43 10.42
N GLY A 130 3.02 18.32 9.73
CA GLY A 130 2.20 17.11 9.76
C GLY A 130 1.10 17.04 8.71
N ALA A 131 1.03 17.98 7.76
CA ALA A 131 0.15 17.88 6.60
C ALA A 131 0.80 17.03 5.51
N ALA A 132 -0.02 16.39 4.64
CA ALA A 132 0.48 15.59 3.53
C ALA A 132 -0.14 16.03 2.19
N CYS A 133 0.64 15.88 1.12
CA CYS A 133 0.25 16.21 -0.24
C CYS A 133 0.40 14.98 -1.14
N SER A 134 -0.63 14.67 -1.96
CA SER A 134 -0.66 13.50 -2.82
C SER A 134 -1.12 13.79 -4.25
N ASP A 135 -1.91 14.83 -4.50
CA ASP A 135 -2.64 15.01 -5.76
C ASP A 135 -2.25 16.26 -6.55
N GLY A 136 -1.60 17.25 -5.92
CA GLY A 136 -1.32 18.53 -6.58
C GLY A 136 0.04 19.11 -6.21
N LEU A 137 0.47 20.11 -6.98
CA LEU A 137 1.68 20.87 -6.76
C LEU A 137 1.33 22.32 -6.40
N GLU A 138 2.29 23.05 -5.81
CA GLU A 138 2.12 24.47 -5.42
C GLU A 138 1.77 25.39 -6.60
N ASP A 139 2.23 25.03 -7.80
CA ASP A 139 1.94 25.75 -9.05
C ASP A 139 0.53 25.47 -9.62
N GLY A 140 -0.31 24.72 -8.88
CA GLY A 140 -1.67 24.37 -9.27
C GLY A 140 -1.80 23.15 -10.17
N ARG A 141 -0.70 22.55 -10.61
CA ARG A 141 -0.77 21.33 -11.43
C ARG A 141 -1.26 20.14 -10.63
N LYS A 142 -2.22 19.39 -11.18
CA LYS A 142 -2.63 18.10 -10.66
C LYS A 142 -1.70 17.01 -11.19
N ILE A 143 -1.19 16.15 -10.29
CA ILE A 143 -0.30 15.05 -10.62
C ILE A 143 -0.96 13.69 -10.45
N SER A 144 -2.07 13.66 -9.70
CA SER A 144 -2.84 12.44 -9.43
C SER A 144 -4.27 12.81 -9.01
N GLY A 145 -5.18 11.85 -9.03
CA GLY A 145 -6.42 11.93 -8.27
C GLY A 145 -6.16 11.61 -6.79
N VAL A 146 -6.98 12.17 -5.91
CA VAL A 146 -6.94 11.86 -4.46
C VAL A 146 -7.32 10.40 -4.21
N GLY A 147 -8.23 9.84 -5.03
CA GLY A 147 -8.80 8.51 -4.80
C GLY A 147 -9.51 8.42 -3.45
N GLY A 148 -9.37 7.29 -2.77
CA GLY A 148 -9.95 7.07 -1.45
C GLY A 148 -9.09 7.56 -0.27
N GLN A 149 -7.92 8.14 -0.50
CA GLN A 149 -6.96 8.43 0.56
C GLN A 149 -7.54 9.28 1.69
N TYR A 150 -8.19 10.41 1.35
CA TYR A 150 -8.79 11.28 2.36
C TYR A 150 -9.84 10.53 3.18
N ASN A 151 -10.72 9.78 2.51
CA ASN A 151 -11.79 9.04 3.16
C ASN A 151 -11.24 7.98 4.14
N PHE A 152 -10.24 7.22 3.74
CA PHE A 152 -9.57 6.24 4.61
C PHE A 152 -8.89 6.88 5.81
N VAL A 153 -8.22 8.03 5.61
CA VAL A 153 -7.59 8.76 6.71
C VAL A 153 -8.64 9.29 7.68
N ALA A 154 -9.70 9.93 7.17
CA ALA A 154 -10.80 10.45 7.99
C ALA A 154 -11.51 9.32 8.76
N MET A 155 -11.81 8.21 8.09
CA MET A 155 -12.40 7.02 8.69
C MET A 155 -11.53 6.43 9.81
N ALA A 156 -10.20 6.36 9.62
CA ALA A 156 -9.28 5.89 10.65
C ALA A 156 -9.34 6.74 11.92
N HIS A 157 -9.62 8.04 11.80
CA HIS A 157 -9.79 8.93 12.94
C HIS A 157 -11.18 8.85 13.59
N ALA A 158 -12.20 8.44 12.82
CA ALA A 158 -13.56 8.23 13.33
C ALA A 158 -13.75 6.89 14.03
N LEU A 159 -12.84 5.94 13.85
CA LEU A 159 -12.85 4.61 14.49
C LEU A 159 -11.97 4.64 15.75
N ASP A 160 -12.46 4.07 16.87
CA ASP A 160 -11.78 4.13 18.17
C ASP A 160 -10.34 3.58 18.11
N ASP A 161 -10.14 2.40 17.53
CA ASP A 161 -8.84 1.75 17.37
C ASP A 161 -8.26 1.88 15.95
N GLY A 162 -8.87 2.69 15.09
CA GLY A 162 -8.44 2.88 13.70
C GLY A 162 -7.11 3.65 13.62
N ARG A 163 -6.22 3.22 12.72
CA ARG A 163 -4.94 3.90 12.47
C ARG A 163 -4.78 4.18 10.98
N SER A 164 -4.30 5.38 10.68
CA SER A 164 -3.91 5.80 9.34
C SER A 164 -2.39 5.78 9.21
N VAL A 165 -1.90 5.14 8.16
CA VAL A 165 -0.49 5.10 7.81
C VAL A 165 -0.29 5.75 6.45
N LEU A 166 0.54 6.79 6.40
CA LEU A 166 0.98 7.43 5.16
C LEU A 166 2.43 7.03 4.90
N MET A 167 2.67 6.36 3.77
CA MET A 167 4.01 5.99 3.34
C MET A 167 4.49 6.97 2.28
N CYS A 168 5.72 7.42 2.38
CA CYS A 168 6.39 8.15 1.31
C CYS A 168 7.88 7.80 1.27
N ARG A 169 8.50 7.93 0.10
CA ARG A 169 9.96 7.95 0.04
C ARG A 169 10.46 9.24 0.66
N SER A 170 11.51 9.19 1.46
CA SER A 170 12.09 10.39 2.07
C SER A 170 12.59 11.38 1.02
N THR A 171 13.00 10.89 -0.15
CA THR A 171 13.53 11.70 -1.25
C THR A 171 12.93 11.34 -2.61
N ARG A 172 13.04 12.28 -3.54
CA ARG A 172 12.79 12.08 -4.98
C ARG A 172 14.00 12.56 -5.79
N THR A 173 14.20 11.95 -6.95
CA THR A 173 15.28 12.32 -7.89
C THR A 173 14.67 12.75 -9.22
N LYS A 174 15.13 13.88 -9.76
CA LYS A 174 14.79 14.37 -11.11
C LYS A 174 16.09 14.71 -11.82
N GLY A 175 16.48 13.89 -12.80
CA GLY A 175 17.82 13.98 -13.39
C GLY A 175 18.90 13.68 -12.32
N GLU A 176 19.83 14.60 -12.12
CA GLU A 176 20.86 14.51 -11.09
C GLU A 176 20.47 15.17 -9.76
N GLN A 177 19.36 15.90 -9.74
CA GLN A 177 18.90 16.62 -8.56
C GLN A 177 18.10 15.71 -7.63
N VAL A 178 18.55 15.61 -6.39
CA VAL A 178 17.83 14.94 -5.29
C VAL A 178 17.14 16.01 -4.42
N SER A 179 15.89 15.77 -4.06
CA SER A 179 15.10 16.67 -3.20
C SER A 179 14.40 15.87 -2.11
N SER A 180 14.20 16.48 -0.94
CA SER A 180 13.41 15.87 0.13
C SER A 180 11.93 15.84 -0.21
N ASN A 181 11.23 14.77 0.20
CA ASN A 181 9.77 14.68 0.23
C ASN A 181 9.22 14.99 1.63
N ILE A 182 10.07 15.07 2.63
CA ILE A 182 9.73 15.72 3.90
C ILE A 182 10.18 17.17 3.76
N VAL A 183 9.22 18.10 3.82
CA VAL A 183 9.44 19.53 3.53
C VAL A 183 9.02 20.36 4.73
N TRP A 184 9.54 21.59 4.85
CA TRP A 184 9.11 22.48 5.93
C TRP A 184 7.62 22.76 5.87
N ASN A 185 7.14 23.23 4.75
CA ASN A 185 5.74 23.52 4.45
C ASN A 185 5.47 23.33 2.96
N TYR A 186 4.19 23.21 2.57
CA TYR A 186 3.80 23.08 1.17
C TYR A 186 2.44 23.72 0.95
N GLY A 187 2.27 24.44 -0.17
CA GLY A 187 1.08 25.23 -0.46
C GLY A 187 -0.16 24.42 -0.83
N HIS A 188 0.00 23.16 -1.25
CA HIS A 188 -1.11 22.25 -1.56
C HIS A 188 -1.21 21.14 -0.51
N ILE A 189 -2.41 20.92 0.03
CA ILE A 189 -2.67 19.95 1.11
C ILE A 189 -3.77 18.99 0.67
N THR A 190 -3.48 17.69 0.69
CA THR A 190 -4.46 16.62 0.50
C THR A 190 -4.98 16.13 1.85
N ILE A 191 -4.08 15.90 2.81
CA ILE A 191 -4.41 15.48 4.17
C ILE A 191 -4.00 16.57 5.14
N PRO A 192 -4.96 17.22 5.83
CA PRO A 192 -4.65 18.29 6.77
C PRO A 192 -3.94 17.77 8.03
N ALA A 193 -3.16 18.65 8.65
CA ALA A 193 -2.32 18.30 9.80
C ALA A 193 -3.07 17.71 11.01
N HIS A 194 -4.33 18.07 11.21
CA HIS A 194 -5.15 17.53 12.31
C HIS A 194 -5.53 16.06 12.12
N LEU A 195 -5.43 15.53 10.90
CA LEU A 195 -5.62 14.11 10.57
C LEU A 195 -4.29 13.33 10.48
N ARG A 196 -3.19 13.89 10.99
CA ARG A 196 -1.90 13.17 11.06
C ARG A 196 -1.96 12.00 12.03
N ASP A 197 -1.36 10.88 11.64
CA ASP A 197 -1.28 9.71 12.52
C ASP A 197 0.09 9.05 12.43
N ILE A 198 0.33 8.18 11.46
CA ILE A 198 1.61 7.50 11.26
C ILE A 198 2.18 7.87 9.90
N VAL A 199 3.44 8.27 9.87
CA VAL A 199 4.20 8.47 8.64
C VAL A 199 5.36 7.48 8.60
N ILE A 200 5.55 6.81 7.46
CA ILE A 200 6.63 5.84 7.25
C ILE A 200 7.47 6.26 6.04
N THR A 201 8.78 6.26 6.22
CA THR A 201 9.75 6.33 5.14
C THR A 201 10.64 5.09 5.17
N GLU A 202 11.55 4.95 4.20
CA GLU A 202 12.58 3.90 4.18
C GLU A 202 13.51 3.94 5.40
N TYR A 203 13.51 5.04 6.15
CA TYR A 203 14.38 5.22 7.33
C TYR A 203 13.67 4.97 8.66
N GLY A 204 12.35 4.82 8.66
CA GLY A 204 11.64 4.53 9.88
C GLY A 204 10.20 5.02 9.92
N MET A 205 9.64 5.08 11.12
CA MET A 205 8.25 5.40 11.39
C MET A 205 8.13 6.54 12.40
N ALA A 206 7.29 7.52 12.08
CA ALA A 206 6.91 8.63 12.96
C ALA A 206 5.45 8.50 13.42
N MET A 207 5.24 8.33 14.73
CA MET A 207 3.93 8.29 15.38
C MET A 207 3.53 9.73 15.73
N LEU A 208 2.53 10.30 15.05
CA LEU A 208 2.21 11.73 15.13
C LEU A 208 0.88 12.05 15.83
N ARG A 209 -0.05 11.06 15.92
CA ARG A 209 -1.36 11.27 16.56
C ARG A 209 -1.20 11.68 18.02
N GLY A 210 -1.87 12.75 18.42
CA GLY A 210 -1.83 13.27 19.79
C GLY A 210 -0.52 13.96 20.20
N GLN A 211 0.44 14.14 19.26
CA GLN A 211 1.72 14.80 19.56
C GLN A 211 1.61 16.32 19.41
N ARG A 212 2.36 17.03 20.26
CA ARG A 212 2.54 18.50 20.15
C ARG A 212 3.34 18.80 18.87
N GLU A 213 3.18 19.98 18.32
CA GLU A 213 3.82 20.38 17.06
C GLU A 213 5.35 20.18 17.08
N LYS A 214 6.03 20.58 18.14
CA LYS A 214 7.47 20.36 18.30
C LYS A 214 7.87 18.86 18.27
N ASP A 215 7.02 18.01 18.85
CA ASP A 215 7.27 16.55 18.88
C ASP A 215 7.00 15.92 17.51
N VAL A 216 6.03 16.45 16.75
CA VAL A 216 5.76 16.09 15.35
C VAL A 216 6.98 16.40 14.48
N ILE A 217 7.52 17.63 14.59
CA ILE A 217 8.71 18.06 13.86
C ILE A 217 9.89 17.14 14.19
N ALA A 218 10.17 16.91 15.47
CA ALA A 218 11.26 16.06 15.90
C ALA A 218 11.14 14.62 15.34
N ARG A 219 9.93 14.04 15.38
CA ARG A 219 9.68 12.68 14.87
C ARG A 219 9.81 12.58 13.35
N LEU A 220 9.37 13.60 12.61
CA LEU A 220 9.51 13.63 11.15
C LEU A 220 10.97 13.84 10.74
N LEU A 221 11.75 14.68 11.45
CA LEU A 221 13.19 14.79 11.23
C LEU A 221 13.92 13.46 11.43
N ASN A 222 13.49 12.63 12.39
CA ASN A 222 14.10 11.33 12.64
C ASN A 222 13.96 10.32 11.47
N ILE A 223 12.98 10.52 10.58
CA ILE A 223 12.74 9.67 9.41
C ILE A 223 13.05 10.37 8.09
N THR A 224 13.64 11.56 8.16
CA THR A 224 14.11 12.33 7.00
C THR A 224 15.49 11.84 6.58
N ASP A 225 15.77 11.88 5.27
CA ASP A 225 17.12 11.65 4.73
C ASP A 225 18.12 12.65 5.33
N SER A 226 19.24 12.16 5.83
CA SER A 226 20.19 12.95 6.61
C SER A 226 20.80 14.12 5.86
N ARG A 227 20.80 14.10 4.52
CA ARG A 227 21.25 15.21 3.67
C ARG A 227 20.39 16.47 3.83
N PHE A 228 19.13 16.31 4.28
CA PHE A 228 18.16 17.41 4.39
C PHE A 228 17.79 17.75 5.84
N GLN A 229 18.20 16.93 6.81
CA GLN A 229 17.81 17.10 8.21
C GLN A 229 18.21 18.43 8.79
N GLU A 230 19.46 18.90 8.54
CA GLU A 230 19.97 20.11 9.14
C GLU A 230 19.25 21.36 8.61
N GLU A 231 19.04 21.45 7.29
CA GLU A 231 18.31 22.56 6.68
C GLU A 231 16.88 22.65 7.24
N LEU A 232 16.17 21.53 7.31
CA LEU A 232 14.82 21.48 7.83
C LEU A 232 14.74 21.81 9.34
N LEU A 233 15.74 21.37 10.11
CA LEU A 233 15.85 21.71 11.52
C LEU A 233 16.05 23.24 11.71
N GLN A 234 16.91 23.85 10.91
CA GLN A 234 17.14 25.29 10.97
C GLN A 234 15.87 26.10 10.61
N GLN A 235 15.11 25.67 9.60
CA GLN A 235 13.81 26.26 9.27
C GLN A 235 12.83 26.19 10.44
N ALA A 236 12.77 25.03 11.12
CA ALA A 236 11.91 24.84 12.28
C ALA A 236 12.34 25.71 13.49
N LYS A 237 13.66 25.87 13.72
CA LYS A 237 14.21 26.75 14.76
C LYS A 237 13.92 28.24 14.47
N GLN A 238 14.16 28.68 13.25
CA GLN A 238 13.87 30.04 12.80
C GLN A 238 12.39 30.41 12.94
N ALA A 239 11.50 29.45 12.69
CA ALA A 239 10.07 29.61 12.88
C ALA A 239 9.62 29.51 14.35
N GLY A 240 10.53 29.29 15.31
CA GLY A 240 10.20 29.12 16.72
C GLY A 240 9.36 27.89 17.05
N LYS A 241 9.35 26.88 16.17
CA LYS A 241 8.51 25.68 16.30
C LYS A 241 9.20 24.53 17.03
N ILE A 242 10.50 24.61 17.22
CA ILE A 242 11.30 23.69 18.03
C ILE A 242 12.35 24.49 18.82
N ALA A 243 12.80 23.97 19.95
CA ALA A 243 13.78 24.66 20.80
C ALA A 243 15.10 24.94 20.05
N GLN A 244 15.73 26.07 20.34
CA GLN A 244 16.99 26.48 19.66
C GLN A 244 18.15 25.50 19.94
N ASP A 245 18.15 24.89 21.10
CA ASP A 245 19.13 23.90 21.55
C ASP A 245 18.78 22.47 21.15
N TYR A 246 17.63 22.24 20.48
CA TYR A 246 17.25 20.89 20.03
C TYR A 246 18.26 20.35 19.03
N GLU A 247 18.67 19.11 19.24
CA GLU A 247 19.50 18.32 18.32
C GLU A 247 18.81 17.03 17.91
N ILE A 248 18.95 16.66 16.65
CA ILE A 248 18.49 15.35 16.15
C ILE A 248 19.34 14.26 16.82
N PRO A 249 18.74 13.25 17.48
CA PRO A 249 19.49 12.19 18.13
C PRO A 249 20.43 11.47 17.16
N GLN A 250 21.65 11.17 17.60
CA GLN A 250 22.73 10.61 16.76
C GLN A 250 22.32 9.36 15.98
N ARG A 251 21.49 8.50 16.58
CA ARG A 251 20.98 7.28 15.93
C ARG A 251 20.20 7.52 14.65
N PHE A 252 19.66 8.73 14.43
CA PHE A 252 18.90 9.13 13.25
C PHE A 252 19.68 9.99 12.26
N ARG A 253 20.96 10.32 12.56
CA ARG A 253 21.81 11.16 11.71
C ARG A 253 22.54 10.41 10.60
N ASN A 254 22.20 9.14 10.38
CA ASN A 254 22.74 8.33 9.29
C ASN A 254 21.64 7.66 8.47
N ASN A 255 20.61 8.43 8.14
CA ASN A 255 19.54 8.02 7.23
C ASN A 255 19.98 8.29 5.79
N THR A 256 20.77 7.38 5.21
CA THR A 256 21.31 7.51 3.86
C THR A 256 21.01 6.30 3.01
N PRO A 257 20.93 6.47 1.67
CA PRO A 257 20.76 5.34 0.75
C PRO A 257 21.86 4.29 0.88
N GLU A 258 23.10 4.73 1.13
CA GLU A 258 24.26 3.85 1.27
C GLU A 258 24.12 2.91 2.47
N ARG A 259 23.70 3.46 3.62
CA ARG A 259 23.42 2.65 4.82
C ARG A 259 22.27 1.67 4.58
N LEU A 260 21.20 2.13 3.94
CA LEU A 260 20.06 1.27 3.61
C LEU A 260 20.50 0.11 2.70
N ASN A 261 21.27 0.41 1.65
CA ASN A 261 21.81 -0.59 0.74
C ASN A 261 22.74 -1.60 1.45
N GLN A 262 23.55 -1.16 2.41
CA GLN A 262 24.38 -2.05 3.22
C GLN A 262 23.52 -3.01 4.08
N ILE A 263 22.43 -2.51 4.68
CA ILE A 263 21.51 -3.35 5.45
C ILE A 263 20.85 -4.39 4.55
N VAL A 264 20.32 -3.97 3.39
CA VAL A 264 19.69 -4.87 2.41
C VAL A 264 20.68 -5.91 1.92
N ALA A 265 21.90 -5.52 1.50
CA ALA A 265 22.92 -6.42 1.01
C ALA A 265 23.35 -7.47 2.05
N ARG A 266 23.38 -7.09 3.33
CA ARG A 266 23.69 -8.03 4.43
C ARG A 266 22.62 -9.09 4.60
N LEU A 267 21.33 -8.73 4.39
CA LEU A 267 20.19 -9.60 4.65
C LEU A 267 19.73 -10.40 3.41
N GLN A 268 20.14 -9.98 2.21
CA GLN A 268 19.82 -10.71 0.97
C GLN A 268 20.30 -12.18 0.94
N PRO A 269 21.50 -12.54 1.43
CA PRO A 269 21.92 -13.94 1.49
C PRO A 269 21.03 -14.83 2.37
N GLU A 270 20.29 -14.23 3.31
CA GLU A 270 19.32 -14.92 4.16
C GLU A 270 17.95 -15.12 3.47
N GLY A 271 17.84 -14.79 2.17
CA GLY A 271 16.59 -14.86 1.40
C GLY A 271 15.63 -13.68 1.64
N LEU A 272 16.06 -12.67 2.42
CA LEU A 272 15.29 -11.47 2.66
C LEU A 272 15.47 -10.48 1.49
N PHE A 273 14.44 -9.69 1.23
CA PHE A 273 14.39 -8.71 0.14
C PHE A 273 14.64 -9.31 -1.26
N PRO A 274 13.99 -10.43 -1.65
CA PRO A 274 14.07 -10.91 -3.00
C PRO A 274 13.51 -9.87 -3.98
N LYS A 275 13.99 -9.89 -5.23
CA LYS A 275 13.57 -8.95 -6.27
C LYS A 275 12.05 -8.98 -6.51
N PHE A 276 11.46 -10.18 -6.45
CA PHE A 276 10.03 -10.42 -6.63
C PHE A 276 9.48 -11.27 -5.46
N PRO A 277 9.19 -10.66 -4.29
CA PRO A 277 8.81 -11.41 -3.09
C PRO A 277 7.50 -12.19 -3.23
N PHE A 278 6.62 -11.79 -4.15
CA PHE A 278 5.32 -12.42 -4.43
C PHE A 278 5.23 -13.00 -5.85
N GLY A 279 6.38 -13.25 -6.48
CA GLY A 279 6.43 -13.61 -7.89
C GLY A 279 6.36 -12.38 -8.82
N THR A 280 6.30 -12.66 -10.12
CA THR A 280 6.21 -11.62 -11.15
C THR A 280 5.46 -12.17 -12.37
N ASP A 281 4.77 -11.32 -13.10
CA ASP A 281 4.16 -11.63 -14.40
C ASP A 281 5.18 -11.54 -15.56
N PHE A 282 6.40 -11.07 -15.29
CA PHE A 282 7.45 -11.05 -16.29
C PHE A 282 7.91 -12.47 -16.66
N THR A 283 8.02 -12.73 -17.97
CA THR A 283 8.68 -13.92 -18.45
C THR A 283 10.18 -13.92 -18.08
N PRO A 284 10.90 -15.05 -18.15
CA PRO A 284 12.34 -15.06 -17.94
C PRO A 284 13.09 -14.06 -18.81
N GLU A 285 12.71 -13.91 -20.08
CA GLU A 285 13.31 -12.95 -21.02
C GLU A 285 13.02 -11.51 -20.60
N GLU A 286 11.80 -11.22 -20.16
CA GLU A 286 11.42 -9.89 -19.68
C GLU A 286 12.14 -9.51 -18.39
N GLN A 287 12.40 -10.44 -17.49
CA GLN A 287 13.18 -10.22 -16.28
C GLN A 287 14.63 -9.83 -16.62
N VAL A 288 15.25 -10.53 -17.58
CA VAL A 288 16.58 -10.21 -18.10
C VAL A 288 16.57 -8.84 -18.79
N LEU A 289 15.60 -8.58 -19.66
CA LEU A 289 15.46 -7.31 -20.35
C LEU A 289 15.25 -6.13 -19.37
N ALA A 290 14.49 -6.30 -18.31
CA ALA A 290 14.32 -5.28 -17.30
C ALA A 290 15.65 -4.87 -16.65
N ASP A 291 16.51 -5.85 -16.34
CA ASP A 291 17.85 -5.60 -15.80
C ASP A 291 18.77 -4.90 -16.81
N VAL A 292 18.77 -5.38 -18.03
CA VAL A 292 19.57 -4.81 -19.14
C VAL A 292 19.17 -3.37 -19.42
N LEU A 293 17.87 -3.09 -19.53
CA LEU A 293 17.35 -1.74 -19.78
C LEU A 293 17.64 -0.79 -18.62
N GLN A 294 17.56 -1.27 -17.37
CA GLN A 294 17.92 -0.46 -16.22
C GLN A 294 19.41 -0.07 -16.21
N ARG A 295 20.30 -1.02 -16.53
CA ARG A 295 21.75 -0.77 -16.66
C ARG A 295 22.04 0.20 -17.80
N LEU A 296 21.40 0.02 -18.96
CA LEU A 296 21.52 0.95 -20.09
C LEU A 296 21.05 2.35 -19.70
N LYS A 297 19.92 2.48 -19.02
CA LYS A 297 19.41 3.79 -18.53
C LYS A 297 20.43 4.51 -17.65
N VAL A 298 21.09 3.80 -16.73
CA VAL A 298 22.15 4.37 -15.87
C VAL A 298 23.35 4.81 -16.73
N LYS A 299 23.79 3.98 -17.67
CA LYS A 299 24.91 4.30 -18.59
C LYS A 299 24.59 5.48 -19.52
N MET A 300 23.37 5.60 -19.98
CA MET A 300 22.90 6.69 -20.85
C MET A 300 22.74 8.04 -20.12
N GLY A 301 22.67 8.05 -18.79
CA GLY A 301 22.62 9.28 -17.98
C GLY A 301 23.88 10.15 -18.07
N SER A 302 25.00 9.61 -18.60
CA SER A 302 26.25 10.33 -18.84
C SER A 302 26.61 10.34 -20.33
N ARG A 303 26.78 11.54 -20.92
CA ARG A 303 27.17 11.71 -22.35
C ARG A 303 28.49 10.98 -22.69
N ARG A 304 29.46 10.93 -21.77
CA ARG A 304 30.74 10.23 -21.98
C ARG A 304 30.57 8.71 -22.02
N THR A 305 29.69 8.17 -21.20
CA THR A 305 29.40 6.73 -21.12
C THR A 305 28.60 6.27 -22.34
N LEU A 306 27.68 7.10 -22.84
CA LEU A 306 26.91 6.83 -24.05
C LEU A 306 27.82 6.63 -25.28
N PHE A 307 28.83 7.51 -25.48
CA PHE A 307 29.77 7.41 -26.58
C PHE A 307 30.64 6.12 -26.48
N LYS A 308 31.10 5.74 -25.28
CA LYS A 308 31.86 4.50 -25.09
C LYS A 308 31.03 3.26 -25.35
N THR A 309 29.74 3.25 -24.92
CA THR A 309 28.83 2.13 -25.10
C THR A 309 28.45 1.95 -26.58
N LEU A 310 28.23 3.05 -27.31
CA LEU A 310 27.99 3.04 -28.74
C LEU A 310 29.22 2.56 -29.54
N ALA A 311 30.44 3.01 -29.20
CA ALA A 311 31.69 2.56 -29.82
C ALA A 311 31.95 1.07 -29.59
N GLY A 312 31.64 0.53 -28.40
CA GLY A 312 31.75 -0.89 -28.07
C GLY A 312 30.73 -1.79 -28.76
N ALA A 313 29.60 -1.22 -29.17
CA ALA A 313 28.50 -1.96 -29.86
C ALA A 313 28.75 -2.18 -31.36
N VAL A 314 29.79 -1.59 -31.95
CA VAL A 314 30.07 -1.62 -33.40
C VAL A 314 30.63 -2.97 -33.89
N GLY A 315 31.00 -3.91 -33.01
CA GLY A 315 31.65 -5.17 -33.38
C GLY A 315 30.93 -6.45 -32.92
N THR A 316 29.63 -6.49 -32.80
CA THR A 316 28.91 -7.70 -32.36
C THR A 316 28.93 -8.79 -33.45
N ALA A 317 29.47 -9.98 -33.11
CA ALA A 317 29.50 -11.14 -33.99
C ALA A 317 28.08 -11.72 -34.21
N SER A 318 27.84 -12.35 -35.36
CA SER A 318 26.53 -12.95 -35.72
C SER A 318 26.05 -14.03 -34.73
N SER A 319 26.97 -14.79 -34.10
CA SER A 319 26.65 -15.79 -33.07
C SER A 319 26.03 -15.19 -31.80
N LEU A 320 26.37 -13.95 -31.45
CA LEU A 320 25.78 -13.22 -30.31
C LEU A 320 24.36 -12.73 -30.61
N THR A 321 24.06 -12.49 -31.88
CA THR A 321 22.72 -12.11 -32.32
C THR A 321 21.75 -13.27 -32.18
N GLU A 322 22.20 -14.48 -32.45
CA GLU A 322 21.41 -15.72 -32.31
C GLU A 322 21.08 -16.00 -30.84
N ALA A 323 22.06 -15.93 -29.93
CA ALA A 323 21.84 -16.07 -28.49
C ALA A 323 20.94 -14.97 -27.90
N ALA A 324 20.94 -13.77 -28.49
CA ALA A 324 20.08 -12.66 -28.09
C ALA A 324 18.68 -12.69 -28.72
N ALA A 325 18.42 -13.60 -29.68
CA ALA A 325 17.18 -13.63 -30.46
C ALA A 325 15.88 -13.61 -29.63
N PRO A 326 15.73 -14.39 -28.52
CA PRO A 326 14.51 -14.35 -27.71
C PRO A 326 14.25 -12.98 -27.11
N TYR A 327 15.29 -12.28 -26.65
CA TYR A 327 15.21 -10.96 -26.05
C TYR A 327 14.87 -9.89 -27.09
N LEU A 328 15.47 -9.99 -28.28
CA LEU A 328 15.22 -9.07 -29.41
C LEU A 328 13.79 -9.22 -29.96
N ALA A 329 13.34 -10.46 -30.13
CA ALA A 329 11.98 -10.75 -30.56
C ALA A 329 10.95 -10.19 -29.56
N ARG A 330 11.20 -10.34 -28.25
CA ARG A 330 10.31 -9.80 -27.21
C ARG A 330 10.20 -8.27 -27.29
N MET A 331 11.25 -7.59 -27.76
CA MET A 331 11.28 -6.13 -27.94
C MET A 331 10.86 -5.66 -29.35
N GLY A 332 10.60 -6.58 -30.28
CA GLY A 332 10.33 -6.25 -31.68
C GLY A 332 11.55 -5.67 -32.41
N LEU A 333 12.76 -6.07 -31.98
CA LEU A 333 14.04 -5.61 -32.52
C LEU A 333 14.83 -6.73 -33.24
N ASP A 334 14.19 -7.86 -33.51
CA ASP A 334 14.71 -8.98 -34.31
C ASP A 334 14.99 -8.58 -35.76
N ASN A 335 14.16 -7.69 -36.33
CA ASN A 335 14.30 -7.12 -37.68
C ASN A 335 14.26 -5.58 -37.63
N PRO A 336 15.37 -4.90 -37.32
CA PRO A 336 15.38 -3.44 -37.19
C PRO A 336 15.05 -2.74 -38.52
N ARG A 337 14.15 -1.79 -38.49
CA ARG A 337 13.61 -1.10 -39.67
C ARG A 337 14.45 0.11 -40.10
N ASP A 338 15.23 0.66 -39.18
CA ASP A 338 16.02 1.84 -39.41
C ASP A 338 17.36 1.81 -38.62
N LEU A 339 18.20 2.82 -38.85
CA LEU A 339 19.50 2.95 -38.17
C LEU A 339 19.37 3.13 -36.65
N LYS A 340 18.25 3.70 -36.19
CA LYS A 340 17.99 3.91 -34.77
C LYS A 340 17.65 2.58 -34.08
N GLU A 341 16.77 1.79 -34.65
CA GLU A 341 16.44 0.45 -34.17
C GLU A 341 17.68 -0.45 -34.20
N THR A 342 18.48 -0.39 -35.25
CA THR A 342 19.78 -1.10 -35.36
C THR A 342 20.74 -0.70 -34.23
N ALA A 343 20.83 0.58 -33.92
CA ALA A 343 21.68 1.04 -32.80
C ALA A 343 21.16 0.54 -31.43
N ILE A 344 19.84 0.58 -31.22
CA ILE A 344 19.23 0.05 -29.98
C ILE A 344 19.45 -1.46 -29.88
N GLN A 345 19.23 -2.22 -30.94
CA GLN A 345 19.51 -3.66 -31.00
C GLN A 345 20.95 -3.96 -30.57
N LYS A 346 21.94 -3.27 -31.15
CA LYS A 346 23.37 -3.45 -30.80
C LYS A 346 23.69 -3.10 -29.36
N LEU A 347 23.05 -2.04 -28.83
CA LEU A 347 23.20 -1.66 -27.42
C LEU A 347 22.66 -2.74 -26.48
N ILE A 348 21.51 -3.32 -26.78
CA ILE A 348 20.92 -4.40 -25.99
C ILE A 348 21.81 -5.66 -26.06
N ILE A 349 22.27 -6.07 -27.21
CA ILE A 349 23.17 -7.23 -27.37
C ILE A 349 24.47 -7.00 -26.59
N SER A 350 25.05 -5.82 -26.68
CA SER A 350 26.28 -5.46 -25.95
C SER A 350 26.08 -5.55 -24.44
N GLU A 351 24.92 -5.10 -23.95
CA GLU A 351 24.64 -5.13 -22.51
C GLU A 351 24.27 -6.53 -22.00
N LEU A 352 23.54 -7.33 -22.80
CA LEU A 352 23.28 -8.75 -22.52
C LEU A 352 24.60 -9.51 -22.34
N LYS A 353 25.55 -9.32 -23.28
CA LYS A 353 26.90 -9.88 -23.21
C LYS A 353 27.67 -9.41 -21.97
N ALA A 354 27.69 -8.09 -21.73
CA ALA A 354 28.39 -7.52 -20.58
C ALA A 354 27.85 -7.97 -19.23
N SER A 355 26.58 -8.42 -19.22
CA SER A 355 25.88 -8.93 -18.04
C SER A 355 25.90 -10.46 -17.92
N GLY A 356 26.52 -11.18 -18.89
CA GLY A 356 26.64 -12.63 -18.88
C GLY A 356 25.36 -13.40 -19.19
N TYR A 357 24.41 -12.79 -19.88
CA TYR A 357 23.16 -13.45 -20.30
C TYR A 357 23.27 -14.11 -21.68
N VAL A 358 24.22 -13.68 -22.50
CA VAL A 358 24.57 -14.24 -23.82
C VAL A 358 26.06 -14.22 -24.05
#